data_1e64507f00ae4a97ee95bea3fdb7323b
#
_entry.id   1e64507f00ae4a97ee95bea3fdb7323b
#
_cell.length_a   1.000
_cell.length_b   1.000
_cell.length_c   1.000
_cell.angle_alpha   90.00
_cell.angle_beta   90.00
_cell.angle_gamma   90.00
#
_symmetry.space_group_name_H-M   'P 1'
#
loop_
_entity.id
_entity.type
_entity.pdbx_description
1 polymer ?
#
loop_
_entity_poly.entity_id
_entity_poly.type
_entity_poly.pdbx_seq_one_letter_code
_entity_poly.pdbx_strand_id
1 'polypeptide(L)'
;MIALIVEFRIKQDHIAAFDSALAQNARLSRETEPGCTQFDVCRDAAEPALFYLYELYDNEAAIQAHLASAHYISMNSQTVDWVASKSVRKLVRTSP
;
A
#
# COMPACT_ATOMS: atom_id res chain seq x y z
N MET A 1 -11.47 12.45 -5.71
CA MET A 1 -10.33 11.67 -5.21
C MET A 1 -10.56 10.18 -5.41
N ILE A 2 -9.52 9.43 -5.57
CA ILE A 2 -9.58 8.00 -5.79
C ILE A 2 -8.97 7.29 -4.59
N ALA A 3 -9.70 6.32 -4.02
CA ALA A 3 -9.21 5.48 -2.93
C ALA A 3 -8.83 4.10 -3.47
N LEU A 4 -7.71 3.58 -3.00
CA LEU A 4 -7.33 2.20 -3.23
C LEU A 4 -7.42 1.44 -1.92
N ILE A 5 -8.12 0.31 -1.95
CA ILE A 5 -8.15 -0.65 -0.85
C ILE A 5 -7.33 -1.84 -1.31
N VAL A 6 -6.20 -2.07 -0.66
CA VAL A 6 -5.29 -3.15 -1.02
C VAL A 6 -5.27 -4.18 0.10
N GLU A 7 -5.43 -5.44 -0.26
CA GLU A 7 -5.35 -6.55 0.70
C GLU A 7 -4.19 -7.45 0.32
N PHE A 8 -3.33 -7.74 1.29
CA PHE A 8 -2.22 -8.67 1.13
C PHE A 8 -2.33 -9.81 2.13
N ARG A 9 -2.11 -11.03 1.67
CA ARG A 9 -1.82 -12.16 2.55
C ARG A 9 -0.34 -12.50 2.39
N ILE A 10 0.38 -12.53 3.51
CA ILE A 10 1.83 -12.66 3.53
C ILE A 10 2.24 -14.02 4.07
N LYS A 11 3.29 -14.60 3.48
CA LYS A 11 3.86 -15.86 3.93
C LYS A 11 4.38 -15.72 5.35
N GLN A 12 4.17 -16.74 6.16
CA GLN A 12 4.36 -16.72 7.62
C GLN A 12 5.73 -16.19 8.06
N ASP A 13 6.80 -16.55 7.35
CA ASP A 13 8.16 -16.20 7.77
C ASP A 13 8.56 -14.77 7.44
N HIS A 14 7.71 -14.02 6.74
CA HIS A 14 8.05 -12.70 6.23
C HIS A 14 7.14 -11.58 6.75
N ILE A 15 6.31 -11.86 7.74
CA ILE A 15 5.31 -10.90 8.23
C ILE A 15 5.98 -9.64 8.78
N ALA A 16 6.97 -9.78 9.66
CA ALA A 16 7.63 -8.63 10.28
C ALA A 16 8.41 -7.81 9.25
N ALA A 17 9.11 -8.47 8.33
CA ALA A 17 9.85 -7.78 7.28
C ALA A 17 8.91 -7.03 6.32
N PHE A 18 7.77 -7.64 5.99
CA PHE A 18 6.76 -7.02 5.13
C PHE A 18 6.15 -5.78 5.80
N ASP A 19 5.83 -5.86 7.08
CA ASP A 19 5.30 -4.74 7.85
C ASP A 19 6.27 -3.54 7.81
N SER A 20 7.55 -3.79 8.02
CA SER A 20 8.57 -2.74 7.96
C SER A 20 8.68 -2.14 6.56
N ALA A 21 8.66 -2.96 5.51
CA ALA A 21 8.74 -2.49 4.14
C ALA A 21 7.53 -1.64 3.77
N LEU A 22 6.33 -2.04 4.17
CA LEU A 22 5.12 -1.27 3.93
C LEU A 22 5.11 0.05 4.69
N ALA A 23 5.54 0.06 5.94
CA ALA A 23 5.59 1.27 6.75
C ALA A 23 6.50 2.31 6.10
N GLN A 24 7.65 1.90 5.60
CA GLN A 24 8.56 2.79 4.90
C GLN A 24 7.96 3.33 3.61
N ASN A 25 7.33 2.47 2.81
CA ASN A 25 6.68 2.89 1.57
C ASN A 25 5.53 3.87 1.85
N ALA A 26 4.73 3.61 2.87
CA ALA A 26 3.64 4.51 3.26
C ALA A 26 4.16 5.89 3.65
N ARG A 27 5.22 5.93 4.45
CA ARG A 27 5.84 7.18 4.89
C ARG A 27 6.38 7.98 3.71
N LEU A 28 7.14 7.32 2.82
CA LEU A 28 7.73 7.98 1.65
C LEU A 28 6.66 8.46 0.68
N SER A 29 5.59 7.69 0.49
CA SER A 29 4.47 8.10 -0.36
C SER A 29 3.82 9.38 0.17
N ARG A 30 3.59 9.47 1.48
CA ARG A 30 2.99 10.66 2.10
C ARG A 30 3.94 11.85 2.08
N GLU A 31 5.23 11.64 2.29
CA GLU A 31 6.20 12.73 2.39
C GLU A 31 6.63 13.28 1.03
N THR A 32 6.69 12.44 -0.01
CA THR A 32 7.31 12.82 -1.28
C THR A 32 6.35 12.91 -2.46
N GLU A 33 5.14 12.34 -2.37
CA GLU A 33 4.17 12.37 -3.46
C GLU A 33 3.09 13.42 -3.20
N PRO A 34 3.08 14.52 -3.96
CA PRO A 34 2.09 15.59 -3.72
C PRO A 34 0.64 15.13 -3.85
N GLY A 35 0.39 14.16 -4.74
CA GLY A 35 -0.97 13.67 -4.99
C GLY A 35 -1.43 12.56 -4.06
N CYS A 36 -0.59 12.08 -3.14
CA CYS A 36 -0.97 11.08 -2.16
C CYS A 36 -1.36 11.78 -0.87
N THR A 37 -2.66 11.77 -0.54
CA THR A 37 -3.19 12.51 0.61
C THR A 37 -3.35 11.64 1.85
N GLN A 38 -3.41 10.32 1.70
CA GLN A 38 -3.53 9.39 2.81
C GLN A 38 -2.95 8.04 2.41
N PHE A 39 -2.28 7.39 3.36
CA PHE A 39 -1.73 6.06 3.13
C PHE A 39 -1.64 5.35 4.49
N ASP A 40 -2.65 4.55 4.82
CA ASP A 40 -2.72 3.84 6.08
C ASP A 40 -2.39 2.37 5.88
N VAL A 41 -1.56 1.83 6.75
CA VAL A 41 -1.23 0.41 6.80
C VAL A 41 -1.94 -0.18 8.01
N CYS A 42 -2.78 -1.18 7.76
CA CYS A 42 -3.53 -1.86 8.80
C CYS A 42 -3.25 -3.35 8.74
N ARG A 43 -3.35 -4.01 9.87
CA ARG A 43 -3.23 -5.45 9.94
C ARG A 43 -4.50 -6.00 10.57
N ASP A 44 -4.96 -7.16 10.11
CA ASP A 44 -6.13 -7.79 10.69
C ASP A 44 -5.90 -8.06 12.19
N ALA A 45 -6.91 -7.78 13.02
CA ALA A 45 -6.79 -7.91 14.47
C ALA A 45 -6.57 -9.36 14.92
N ALA A 46 -7.02 -10.33 14.12
CA ALA A 46 -6.94 -11.77 14.45
C ALA A 46 -5.90 -12.53 13.62
N GLU A 47 -5.66 -12.10 12.36
CA GLU A 47 -4.75 -12.79 11.44
C GLU A 47 -3.51 -11.93 11.14
N PRO A 48 -2.35 -12.21 11.76
CA PRO A 48 -1.16 -11.37 11.57
C PRO A 48 -0.63 -11.32 10.13
N ALA A 49 -0.95 -12.32 9.31
CA ALA A 49 -0.49 -12.41 7.93
C ALA A 49 -1.32 -11.55 6.97
N LEU A 50 -2.41 -10.95 7.43
CA LEU A 50 -3.37 -10.24 6.58
C LEU A 50 -3.25 -8.74 6.80
N PHE A 51 -2.86 -8.02 5.73
CA PHE A 51 -2.66 -6.57 5.74
C PHE A 51 -3.65 -5.89 4.81
N TYR A 52 -4.08 -4.70 5.22
CA TYR A 52 -4.96 -3.85 4.43
C TYR A 52 -4.33 -2.47 4.31
N LEU A 53 -4.33 -1.91 3.10
CA LEU A 53 -3.91 -0.53 2.88
C LEU A 53 -5.13 0.29 2.49
N TYR A 54 -5.24 1.48 3.06
CA TYR A 54 -6.14 2.51 2.58
C TYR A 54 -5.30 3.65 2.04
N GLU A 55 -5.38 3.86 0.70
CA GLU A 55 -4.57 4.86 0.02
C GLU A 55 -5.51 5.84 -0.67
N LEU A 56 -5.25 7.13 -0.54
CA LEU A 56 -6.09 8.16 -1.15
C LEU A 56 -5.24 9.07 -2.02
N TYR A 57 -5.62 9.20 -3.29
CA TYR A 57 -4.92 9.97 -4.30
C TYR A 57 -5.83 11.03 -4.92
N ASP A 58 -5.24 12.16 -5.33
CA ASP A 58 -6.00 13.25 -5.95
C ASP A 58 -6.72 12.80 -7.22
N ASN A 59 -6.06 11.98 -8.05
CA ASN A 59 -6.56 11.55 -9.35
C ASN A 59 -5.76 10.34 -9.87
N GLU A 60 -6.09 9.86 -11.08
CA GLU A 60 -5.40 8.73 -11.69
C GLU A 60 -3.93 9.04 -11.98
N ALA A 61 -3.60 10.27 -12.35
CA ALA A 61 -2.22 10.67 -12.59
C ALA A 61 -1.36 10.51 -11.33
N ALA A 62 -1.92 10.81 -10.16
CA ALA A 62 -1.24 10.64 -8.88
C ALA A 62 -0.98 9.15 -8.57
N ILE A 63 -1.91 8.27 -8.93
CA ILE A 63 -1.72 6.83 -8.79
C ILE A 63 -0.58 6.36 -9.70
N GLN A 64 -0.56 6.81 -10.95
CA GLN A 64 0.50 6.44 -11.89
C GLN A 64 1.86 6.94 -11.41
N ALA A 65 1.92 8.14 -10.85
CA ALA A 65 3.14 8.67 -10.26
C ALA A 65 3.64 7.80 -9.08
N HIS A 66 2.70 7.33 -8.25
CA HIS A 66 3.03 6.42 -7.14
C HIS A 66 3.64 5.12 -7.67
N LEU A 67 3.00 4.49 -8.66
CA LEU A 67 3.47 3.22 -9.23
C LEU A 67 4.82 3.35 -9.93
N ALA A 68 5.18 4.55 -10.39
CA ALA A 68 6.47 4.84 -11.03
C ALA A 68 7.53 5.30 -10.02
N SER A 69 7.19 5.50 -8.75
CA SER A 69 8.11 6.00 -7.75
C SER A 69 9.18 4.99 -7.39
N ALA A 70 10.38 5.49 -7.03
CA ALA A 70 11.49 4.63 -6.63
C ALA A 70 11.14 3.82 -5.38
N HIS A 71 10.44 4.41 -4.41
CA HIS A 71 10.08 3.71 -3.18
C HIS A 71 9.06 2.59 -3.43
N TYR A 72 8.08 2.80 -4.33
CA TYR A 72 7.14 1.73 -4.66
C TYR A 72 7.84 0.58 -5.40
N ILE A 73 8.64 0.91 -6.42
CA ILE A 73 9.35 -0.10 -7.21
C ILE A 73 10.27 -0.94 -6.31
N SER A 74 11.02 -0.28 -5.43
CA SER A 74 11.92 -0.95 -4.48
C SER A 74 11.17 -1.86 -3.54
N MET A 75 10.08 -1.37 -2.93
CA MET A 75 9.25 -2.15 -2.01
C MET A 75 8.64 -3.36 -2.71
N ASN A 76 8.08 -3.16 -3.91
CA ASN A 76 7.46 -4.24 -4.67
C ASN A 76 8.48 -5.33 -5.01
N SER A 77 9.66 -4.94 -5.49
CA SER A 77 10.74 -5.87 -5.83
C SER A 77 11.21 -6.65 -4.62
N GLN A 78 11.36 -5.98 -3.48
CA GLN A 78 11.81 -6.61 -2.24
C GLN A 78 10.81 -7.63 -1.69
N THR A 79 9.51 -7.34 -1.84
CA THR A 79 8.46 -8.09 -1.13
C THR A 79 7.71 -9.09 -2.00
N VAL A 80 7.91 -9.09 -3.33
CA VAL A 80 7.08 -9.88 -4.25
C VAL A 80 7.04 -11.38 -3.88
N ASP A 81 8.16 -11.94 -3.45
CA ASP A 81 8.23 -13.36 -3.11
C ASP A 81 7.62 -13.70 -1.74
N TRP A 82 7.31 -12.67 -0.94
CA TRP A 82 6.69 -12.84 0.37
C TRP A 82 5.16 -12.83 0.31
N VAL A 83 4.59 -12.42 -0.82
CA VAL A 83 3.15 -12.25 -0.99
C VAL A 83 2.53 -13.55 -1.45
N ALA A 84 1.61 -14.08 -0.62
CA ALA A 84 0.82 -15.26 -0.98
C ALA A 84 -0.36 -14.89 -1.88
N SER A 85 -1.01 -13.75 -1.59
CA SER A 85 -2.08 -13.22 -2.44
C SER A 85 -2.19 -11.71 -2.27
N LYS A 86 -2.71 -11.05 -3.31
CA LYS A 86 -2.94 -9.59 -3.32
C LYS A 86 -4.21 -9.29 -4.08
N SER A 87 -5.01 -8.37 -3.56
CA SER A 87 -6.15 -7.81 -4.28
C SER A 87 -6.16 -6.29 -4.13
N VAL A 88 -6.67 -5.59 -5.17
CA VAL A 88 -6.77 -4.15 -5.19
C VAL A 88 -8.19 -3.76 -5.61
N ARG A 89 -8.82 -2.87 -4.84
CA ARG A 89 -10.07 -2.23 -5.22
C ARG A 89 -9.82 -0.75 -5.44
N LYS A 90 -10.32 -0.25 -6.57
CA LYS A 90 -10.26 1.18 -6.88
C LYS A 90 -11.66 1.75 -6.70
N LEU A 91 -11.76 2.76 -5.83
CA LEU A 91 -13.03 3.39 -5.46
C LEU A 91 -12.95 4.89 -5.71
N VAL A 92 -14.08 5.47 -6.05
CA VAL A 92 -14.20 6.94 -6.09
C VAL A 92 -14.73 7.40 -4.74
N ARG A 93 -14.00 8.30 -4.09
CA ARG A 93 -14.45 8.88 -2.83
C ARG A 93 -15.53 9.92 -3.14
N THR A 94 -16.74 9.69 -2.63
CA THR A 94 -17.90 10.54 -2.90
C THR A 94 -18.10 11.62 -1.84
N SER A 95 -17.63 11.40 -0.63
CA SER A 95 -17.67 12.40 0.44
C SER A 95 -16.66 12.02 1.53
N PRO A 96 -16.19 12.99 2.33
CA PRO A 96 -15.32 12.72 3.46
C PRO A 96 -16.04 11.95 4.56
#